data_81742b477e8e44cc8c1e27c4b70f7377
#
_entry.id   81742b477e8e44cc8c1e27c4b70f7377
#
_cell.length_a   1.000
_cell.length_b   1.000
_cell.length_c   1.000
_cell.angle_alpha   90.00
_cell.angle_beta   90.00
_cell.angle_gamma   90.00
#
_symmetry.space_group_name_H-M   'P 1'
#
loop_
_entity.id
_entity.type
_entity.pdbx_description
1 polymer ?
#
loop_
_entity_poly.entity_id
_entity_poly.type
_entity_poly.pdbx_seq_one_letter_code
_entity_poly.pdbx_strand_id
1 'polypeptide(L)'
;NRSGSIVLAATPPLKALGVKKMARLYEIPRRKDILVVNPIMSTYIKCSNFITKLALQYVPVEDFHQYSIDEFFMDITDSIHLFANDPYEFALKFKREIYAKT
;
A
#
# COMPACT_ATOMS: atom_id res chain seq x y z
N ASN A 1 -13.62 8.61 -16.32
CA ASN A 1 -12.51 9.55 -16.49
C ASN A 1 -13.00 10.96 -16.75
N ARG A 2 -13.47 11.58 -15.71
CA ARG A 2 -13.86 13.00 -15.75
C ARG A 2 -12.64 13.86 -15.47
N SER A 3 -12.48 14.95 -16.24
CA SER A 3 -11.33 15.86 -16.06
C SER A 3 -11.24 16.46 -14.66
N GLY A 4 -12.37 16.57 -13.95
CA GLY A 4 -12.41 17.08 -12.58
C GLY A 4 -12.12 16.05 -11.51
N SER A 5 -11.87 14.79 -11.87
CA SER A 5 -11.55 13.73 -10.91
C SER A 5 -10.26 14.03 -10.16
N ILE A 6 -10.18 13.58 -8.91
CA ILE A 6 -9.03 13.81 -8.06
C ILE A 6 -8.00 12.72 -8.28
N VAL A 7 -6.73 13.10 -8.37
CA VAL A 7 -5.59 12.16 -8.44
C VAL A 7 -5.35 11.59 -7.04
N LEU A 8 -5.51 10.27 -6.91
CA LEU A 8 -5.32 9.58 -5.62
C LEU A 8 -3.85 9.29 -5.34
N ALA A 9 -3.09 8.96 -6.37
CA ALA A 9 -1.68 8.64 -6.25
C ALA A 9 -0.95 8.98 -7.54
N ALA A 10 0.33 9.29 -7.43
CA ALA A 10 1.18 9.57 -8.58
C ALA A 10 2.56 8.97 -8.35
N THR A 11 3.20 8.53 -9.44
CA THR A 11 4.56 8.00 -9.35
C THR A 11 5.55 9.13 -9.06
N PRO A 12 6.72 8.82 -8.47
CA PRO A 12 7.73 9.85 -8.21
C PRO A 12 8.13 10.68 -9.44
N PRO A 13 8.35 10.10 -10.64
CA PRO A 13 8.61 10.91 -11.82
C PRO A 13 7.51 11.90 -12.15
N LEU A 14 6.25 11.51 -11.97
CA LEU A 14 5.12 12.39 -12.21
C LEU A 14 5.06 13.53 -11.19
N LYS A 15 5.36 13.24 -9.92
CA LYS A 15 5.44 14.26 -8.87
C LYS A 15 6.54 15.28 -9.19
N ALA A 16 7.64 14.83 -9.78
CA ALA A 16 8.73 15.71 -10.19
C ALA A 16 8.32 16.70 -11.28
N LEU A 17 7.27 16.39 -12.05
CA LEU A 17 6.69 17.30 -13.04
C LEU A 17 5.74 18.33 -12.43
N GLY A 18 5.57 18.33 -11.10
CA GLY A 18 4.75 19.30 -10.42
C GLY A 18 3.32 18.83 -10.11
N VAL A 19 2.99 17.57 -10.37
CA VAL A 19 1.68 17.03 -10.02
C VAL A 19 1.60 16.86 -8.51
N LYS A 20 0.66 17.57 -7.88
CA LYS A 20 0.50 17.58 -6.43
C LYS A 20 -0.47 16.50 -5.99
N LYS A 21 -0.34 16.10 -4.72
CA LYS A 21 -1.32 15.25 -4.07
C LYS A 21 -2.70 15.92 -4.15
N MET A 22 -3.73 15.15 -4.46
CA MET A 22 -5.11 15.63 -4.61
C MET A 22 -5.31 16.58 -5.79
N ALA A 23 -4.38 16.61 -6.74
CA ALA A 23 -4.54 17.38 -7.98
C ALA A 23 -5.75 16.88 -8.75
N ARG A 24 -6.33 17.76 -9.55
CA ARG A 24 -7.40 17.38 -10.46
C ARG A 24 -6.82 16.79 -11.75
N LEU A 25 -7.56 15.92 -12.40
CA LEU A 25 -7.10 15.25 -13.61
C LEU A 25 -6.71 16.25 -14.71
N TYR A 26 -7.44 17.37 -14.82
CA TYR A 26 -7.13 18.40 -15.84
C TYR A 26 -5.79 19.11 -15.58
N GLU A 27 -5.23 19.01 -14.38
CA GLU A 27 -3.94 19.62 -14.04
C GLU A 27 -2.76 18.77 -14.49
N ILE A 28 -3.01 17.51 -14.94
CA ILE A 28 -1.96 16.62 -15.38
C ILE A 28 -1.55 16.98 -16.81
N PRO A 29 -0.23 17.13 -17.09
CA PRO A 29 0.23 17.39 -18.44
C PRO A 29 -0.20 16.28 -19.41
N ARG A 30 -0.57 16.64 -20.62
CA ARG A 30 -0.93 15.67 -21.67
C ARG A 30 0.33 15.20 -22.36
N ARG A 31 0.82 14.04 -21.96
CA ARG A 31 2.03 13.43 -22.52
C ARG A 31 1.79 11.94 -22.75
N LYS A 32 2.43 11.40 -23.78
CA LYS A 32 2.27 9.97 -24.14
C LYS A 32 2.86 9.04 -23.08
N ASP A 33 3.83 9.51 -22.33
CA ASP A 33 4.49 8.74 -21.27
C ASP A 33 3.75 8.79 -19.93
N ILE A 34 2.61 9.48 -19.85
CA ILE A 34 1.78 9.54 -18.65
C ILE A 34 0.56 8.66 -18.84
N LEU A 35 0.44 7.65 -17.99
CA LEU A 35 -0.69 6.73 -17.98
C LEU A 35 -1.61 7.05 -16.81
N VAL A 36 -2.88 7.25 -17.10
CA VAL A 36 -3.90 7.47 -16.07
C VAL A 36 -4.73 6.19 -15.94
N VAL A 37 -4.78 5.64 -14.72
CA VAL A 37 -5.46 4.39 -14.44
C VAL A 37 -6.63 4.65 -13.50
N ASN A 38 -7.78 4.05 -13.81
CA ASN A 38 -8.94 4.15 -12.92
C ASN A 38 -8.75 3.28 -11.67
N PRO A 39 -9.15 3.78 -10.49
CA PRO A 39 -9.11 2.96 -9.29
C PRO A 39 -10.15 1.84 -9.36
N ILE A 40 -9.78 0.66 -8.86
CA ILE A 40 -10.67 -0.51 -8.79
C ILE A 40 -10.76 -0.92 -7.34
N MET A 41 -11.72 -0.36 -6.61
CA MET A 41 -11.83 -0.53 -5.16
C MET A 41 -12.02 -1.99 -4.74
N SER A 42 -12.79 -2.77 -5.52
CA SER A 42 -12.99 -4.19 -5.20
C SER A 42 -11.68 -4.97 -5.21
N THR A 43 -10.78 -4.68 -6.15
CA THR A 43 -9.46 -5.30 -6.20
C THR A 43 -8.60 -4.88 -5.01
N TYR A 44 -8.66 -3.60 -4.64
CA TYR A 44 -7.88 -3.09 -3.51
C TYR A 44 -8.33 -3.72 -2.19
N ILE A 45 -9.63 -3.90 -2.01
CA ILE A 45 -10.17 -4.56 -0.83
C ILE A 45 -9.71 -6.02 -0.76
N LYS A 46 -9.72 -6.73 -1.87
CA LYS A 46 -9.22 -8.11 -1.93
C LYS A 46 -7.75 -8.21 -1.56
N CYS A 47 -6.93 -7.32 -2.10
CA CYS A 47 -5.50 -7.27 -1.78
C CYS A 47 -5.27 -6.93 -0.31
N SER A 48 -6.01 -5.97 0.21
CA SER A 48 -5.93 -5.58 1.62
C SER A 48 -6.28 -6.76 2.54
N ASN A 49 -7.36 -7.48 2.23
CA ASN A 49 -7.77 -8.66 3.01
C ASN A 49 -6.72 -9.77 2.95
N PHE A 50 -6.10 -9.97 1.79
CA PHE A 50 -5.04 -10.96 1.63
C PHE A 50 -3.84 -10.62 2.51
N ILE A 51 -3.41 -9.36 2.50
CA ILE A 51 -2.29 -8.90 3.31
C ILE A 51 -2.62 -9.00 4.80
N THR A 52 -3.87 -8.68 5.19
CA THR A 52 -4.32 -8.84 6.58
C THR A 52 -4.23 -10.30 7.03
N LYS A 53 -4.67 -11.23 6.21
CA LYS A 53 -4.57 -12.66 6.53
C LYS A 53 -3.11 -13.09 6.68
N LEU A 54 -2.23 -12.57 5.84
CA LEU A 54 -0.81 -12.85 5.92
C LEU A 54 -0.22 -12.30 7.21
N ALA A 55 -0.57 -11.08 7.58
CA ALA A 55 -0.11 -10.45 8.83
C ALA A 55 -0.54 -11.26 10.06
N LEU A 56 -1.75 -11.79 10.05
CA LEU A 56 -2.29 -12.57 11.17
C LEU A 56 -1.62 -13.94 11.32
N GLN A 57 -0.76 -14.34 10.39
CA GLN A 57 0.09 -15.51 10.55
C GLN A 57 1.33 -15.22 11.41
N TYR A 58 1.66 -13.94 11.59
CA TYR A 58 2.82 -13.51 12.33
C TYR A 58 2.49 -13.01 13.73
N VAL A 59 1.33 -12.38 13.90
CA VAL A 59 0.91 -11.81 15.19
C VAL A 59 -0.53 -12.21 15.50
N PRO A 60 -0.88 -12.29 16.81
CA PRO A 60 -2.27 -12.50 17.20
C PRO A 60 -3.16 -11.32 16.79
N VAL A 61 -4.44 -11.54 16.71
CA VAL A 61 -5.40 -10.52 16.27
C VAL A 61 -5.38 -9.28 17.18
N GLU A 62 -5.15 -9.46 18.48
CA GLU A 62 -5.07 -8.35 19.43
C GLU A 62 -3.86 -7.44 19.20
N ASP A 63 -2.84 -7.92 18.49
CA ASP A 63 -1.64 -7.15 18.16
C ASP A 63 -1.68 -6.56 16.75
N PHE A 64 -2.80 -6.73 16.06
CA PHE A 64 -3.01 -6.21 14.70
C PHE A 64 -4.10 -5.14 14.73
N HIS A 65 -3.78 -3.96 14.17
CA HIS A 65 -4.70 -2.83 14.15
C HIS A 65 -4.83 -2.28 12.75
N GLN A 66 -5.97 -2.51 12.11
CA GLN A 66 -6.26 -1.99 10.78
C GLN A 66 -6.67 -0.53 10.90
N TYR A 67 -5.92 0.36 10.27
CA TYR A 67 -6.23 1.79 10.29
C TYR A 67 -7.06 2.19 9.06
N SER A 68 -6.68 1.68 7.89
CA SER A 68 -7.39 1.92 6.64
C SER A 68 -7.16 0.74 5.70
N ILE A 69 -7.66 0.83 4.47
CA ILE A 69 -7.52 -0.25 3.49
C ILE A 69 -6.05 -0.57 3.17
N ASP A 70 -5.18 0.43 3.25
CA ASP A 70 -3.76 0.28 2.90
C ASP A 70 -2.81 0.57 4.07
N GLU A 71 -3.36 0.70 5.28
CA GLU A 71 -2.56 1.01 6.46
C GLU A 71 -2.96 0.13 7.64
N PHE A 72 -1.97 -0.43 8.33
CA PHE A 72 -2.19 -1.16 9.56
C PHE A 72 -0.95 -1.08 10.44
N PHE A 73 -1.16 -1.38 11.71
CA PHE A 73 -0.09 -1.45 12.69
C PHE A 73 -0.04 -2.85 13.26
N MET A 74 1.15 -3.39 13.41
CA MET A 74 1.38 -4.67 14.08
C MET A 74 2.33 -4.47 15.24
N ASP A 75 1.88 -4.89 16.43
CA ASP A 75 2.78 -4.97 17.57
C ASP A 75 3.52 -6.30 17.50
N ILE A 76 4.81 -6.26 17.22
CA ILE A 76 5.63 -7.45 17.05
C ILE A 76 6.44 -7.79 18.29
N THR A 77 6.22 -7.09 19.41
CA THR A 77 7.01 -7.24 20.64
C THR A 77 7.09 -8.69 21.09
N ASP A 78 5.94 -9.38 21.11
CA ASP A 78 5.87 -10.75 21.62
C ASP A 78 6.08 -11.80 20.54
N SER A 79 6.07 -11.43 19.26
CA SER A 79 6.14 -12.38 18.15
C SER A 79 7.46 -12.35 17.40
N ILE A 80 8.24 -11.27 17.54
CA ILE A 80 9.42 -11.06 16.71
C ILE A 80 10.44 -12.20 16.83
N HIS A 81 10.65 -12.72 18.03
CA HIS A 81 11.64 -13.76 18.29
C HIS A 81 11.34 -15.08 17.56
N LEU A 82 10.10 -15.26 17.12
CA LEU A 82 9.69 -16.46 16.37
C LEU A 82 10.12 -16.39 14.90
N PHE A 83 10.36 -15.19 14.37
CA PHE A 83 10.54 -15.00 12.93
C PHE A 83 11.81 -14.25 12.54
N ALA A 84 12.38 -13.45 13.44
CA ALA A 84 13.50 -12.58 13.11
C ALA A 84 14.29 -12.19 14.37
N ASN A 85 15.47 -11.60 14.16
CA ASN A 85 16.33 -11.14 15.25
C ASN A 85 16.10 -9.68 15.63
N ASP A 86 15.57 -8.88 14.69
CA ASP A 86 15.28 -7.46 14.92
C ASP A 86 14.09 -7.01 14.09
N PRO A 87 13.51 -5.82 14.41
CA PRO A 87 12.34 -5.33 13.67
C PRO A 87 12.57 -5.10 12.19
N TYR A 88 13.76 -4.69 11.78
CA TYR A 88 14.07 -4.46 10.38
C TYR A 88 14.05 -5.79 9.60
N GLU A 89 14.66 -6.82 10.15
CA GLU A 89 14.67 -8.16 9.57
C GLU A 89 13.24 -8.70 9.43
N PHE A 90 12.42 -8.49 10.47
CA PHE A 90 11.01 -8.88 10.45
C PHE A 90 10.27 -8.20 9.29
N ALA A 91 10.44 -6.89 9.14
CA ALA A 91 9.81 -6.14 8.07
C ALA A 91 10.23 -6.62 6.68
N LEU A 92 11.51 -6.91 6.49
CA LEU A 92 12.01 -7.44 5.23
C LEU A 92 11.42 -8.81 4.91
N LYS A 93 11.34 -9.68 5.90
CA LYS A 93 10.76 -11.01 5.74
C LYS A 93 9.28 -10.92 5.34
N PHE A 94 8.53 -10.08 6.01
CA PHE A 94 7.12 -9.86 5.71
C PHE A 94 6.94 -9.29 4.30
N LYS A 95 7.73 -8.30 3.94
CA LYS A 95 7.71 -7.70 2.61
C LYS A 95 7.99 -8.73 1.51
N ARG A 96 9.00 -9.57 1.72
CA ARG A 96 9.35 -10.63 0.76
C ARG A 96 8.22 -11.63 0.59
N GLU A 97 7.54 -11.97 1.67
CA GLU A 97 6.42 -12.90 1.62
C GLU A 97 5.24 -12.31 0.87
N ILE A 98 4.95 -11.02 1.06
CA ILE A 98 3.92 -10.33 0.29
C ILE A 98 4.24 -10.42 -1.21
N TYR A 99 5.46 -10.10 -1.61
CA TYR A 99 5.86 -10.16 -3.01
C TYR A 99 5.82 -11.58 -3.57
N ALA A 100 6.19 -12.56 -2.78
CA ALA A 100 6.22 -13.95 -3.25
C ALA A 100 4.82 -14.51 -3.49
N LYS A 101 3.81 -14.02 -2.77
CA LYS A 101 2.43 -14.53 -2.83
C LYS A 101 1.47 -13.66 -3.62
N THR A 102 1.93 -12.54 -4.11
CA THR A 102 1.16 -11.64 -4.98
C THR A 102 1.86 -11.49 -6.33
#